data_12024ec90c91dee3f87a5c6986f94483
#
_entry.id   12024ec90c91dee3f87a5c6986f94483
#
_cell.length_a   1.000
_cell.length_b   1.000
_cell.length_c   1.000
_cell.angle_alpha   90.00
_cell.angle_beta   90.00
_cell.angle_gamma   90.00
#
_symmetry.space_group_name_H-M   'P 1'
#
loop_
_entity.id
_entity.type
_entity.pdbx_description
1 polymer ?
#
loop_
_entity_poly.entity_id
_entity_poly.type
_entity_poly.pdbx_seq_one_letter_code
_entity_poly.pdbx_strand_id
1 'polypeptide(L)'
;MNLDLRDITAVYINLESDVDKNENMKSMLTECGFKNIIRVEGQYIPDRPLAGCSLSHYNALSEVDLPFIVFEDDCKVKNFTPTIEIPDDSDAVYLGISSWGRMNSHSGPCVQSEDIGLGMVRIYNMLSAHSVLYLDEEYTSLCRRISYNSYETAQHQDIGFAEIQRYYNVYAFN
;
A
#
# COMPACT_ATOMS: atom_id res chain seq x y z
N MET A 1 -12.52 12.38 8.39
CA MET A 1 -13.58 11.35 8.57
C MET A 1 -13.11 10.24 9.51
N ASN A 2 -14.06 9.54 10.14
CA ASN A 2 -13.73 8.37 10.98
C ASN A 2 -14.03 7.08 10.20
N LEU A 3 -13.08 6.15 10.19
CA LEU A 3 -13.20 4.86 9.52
C LEU A 3 -12.94 3.73 10.51
N ASP A 4 -13.74 2.66 10.46
CA ASP A 4 -13.42 1.39 11.10
C ASP A 4 -12.74 0.48 10.06
N LEU A 5 -11.43 0.27 10.22
CA LEU A 5 -10.62 -0.52 9.29
C LEU A 5 -11.12 -1.96 9.16
N ARG A 6 -11.82 -2.49 10.18
CA ARG A 6 -12.35 -3.86 10.18
C ARG A 6 -13.48 -4.06 9.17
N ASP A 7 -14.16 -2.97 8.78
CA ASP A 7 -15.25 -2.98 7.79
C ASP A 7 -14.73 -2.79 6.36
N ILE A 8 -13.44 -2.43 6.21
CA ILE A 8 -12.78 -2.25 4.92
C ILE A 8 -12.19 -3.59 4.47
N THR A 9 -12.30 -3.88 3.17
CA THR A 9 -11.71 -5.10 2.61
C THR A 9 -10.18 -5.06 2.69
N ALA A 10 -9.60 -6.05 3.37
CA ALA A 10 -8.16 -6.26 3.44
C ALA A 10 -7.72 -7.20 2.30
N VAL A 11 -6.97 -6.68 1.36
CA VAL A 11 -6.35 -7.46 0.27
C VAL A 11 -4.89 -7.68 0.63
N TYR A 12 -4.39 -8.90 0.57
CA TYR A 12 -2.95 -9.13 0.75
C TYR A 12 -2.35 -9.93 -0.41
N ILE A 13 -1.14 -9.53 -0.78
CA ILE A 13 -0.36 -10.16 -1.85
C ILE A 13 0.55 -11.20 -1.23
N ASN A 14 0.49 -12.45 -1.73
CA ASN A 14 1.35 -13.52 -1.24
C ASN A 14 1.64 -14.53 -2.35
N LEU A 15 2.93 -14.93 -2.49
CA LEU A 15 3.34 -15.99 -3.40
C LEU A 15 2.77 -17.35 -2.96
N GLU A 16 2.35 -18.18 -3.90
CA GLU A 16 1.82 -19.52 -3.61
C GLU A 16 2.85 -20.38 -2.85
N SER A 17 4.13 -20.20 -3.14
CA SER A 17 5.22 -20.91 -2.45
C SER A 17 5.45 -20.48 -1.00
N ASP A 18 5.01 -19.29 -0.61
CA ASP A 18 5.29 -18.69 0.72
C ASP A 18 4.15 -19.01 1.71
N VAL A 19 3.95 -20.31 1.99
CA VAL A 19 2.84 -20.81 2.81
C VAL A 19 2.88 -20.23 4.23
N ASP A 20 4.06 -20.14 4.86
CA ASP A 20 4.20 -19.62 6.22
C ASP A 20 3.80 -18.14 6.31
N LYS A 21 4.16 -17.34 5.30
CA LYS A 21 3.75 -15.93 5.24
C LYS A 21 2.25 -15.80 5.03
N ASN A 22 1.66 -16.66 4.18
CA ASN A 22 0.22 -16.71 3.98
C ASN A 22 -0.53 -16.96 5.29
N GLU A 23 -0.14 -17.99 6.05
CA GLU A 23 -0.76 -18.32 7.34
C GLU A 23 -0.60 -17.17 8.34
N ASN A 24 0.59 -16.57 8.41
CA ASN A 24 0.88 -15.42 9.29
C ASN A 24 0.01 -14.21 8.96
N MET A 25 -0.11 -13.85 7.69
CA MET A 25 -0.95 -12.71 7.26
C MET A 25 -2.42 -12.96 7.56
N LYS A 26 -2.92 -14.13 7.24
CA LYS A 26 -4.31 -14.50 7.49
C LYS A 26 -4.63 -14.49 9.00
N SER A 27 -3.74 -15.03 9.83
CA SER A 27 -3.89 -14.99 11.30
C SER A 27 -3.90 -13.56 11.80
N MET A 28 -2.91 -12.75 11.42
CA MET A 28 -2.76 -11.36 11.83
C MET A 28 -3.98 -10.51 11.46
N LEU A 29 -4.46 -10.59 10.21
CA LEU A 29 -5.63 -9.83 9.78
C LEU A 29 -6.92 -10.30 10.50
N THR A 30 -7.05 -11.59 10.74
CA THR A 30 -8.17 -12.15 11.51
C THR A 30 -8.13 -11.67 12.97
N GLU A 31 -6.96 -11.68 13.61
CA GLU A 31 -6.77 -11.20 15.00
C GLU A 31 -7.03 -9.69 15.11
N CYS A 32 -6.70 -8.90 14.08
CA CYS A 32 -7.09 -7.49 13.99
C CYS A 32 -8.60 -7.28 13.79
N GLY A 33 -9.34 -8.32 13.44
CA GLY A 33 -10.80 -8.30 13.31
C GLY A 33 -11.30 -7.85 11.94
N PHE A 34 -10.48 -7.92 10.89
CA PHE A 34 -10.95 -7.65 9.52
C PHE A 34 -12.04 -8.64 9.12
N LYS A 35 -13.17 -8.14 8.60
CA LYS A 35 -14.34 -8.94 8.23
C LYS A 35 -14.20 -9.56 6.84
N ASN A 36 -13.55 -8.84 5.93
CA ASN A 36 -13.33 -9.27 4.54
C ASN A 36 -11.84 -9.32 4.27
N ILE A 37 -11.32 -10.53 4.07
CA ILE A 37 -9.89 -10.77 3.80
C ILE A 37 -9.80 -11.51 2.47
N ILE A 38 -9.06 -10.93 1.51
CA ILE A 38 -8.85 -11.49 0.18
C ILE A 38 -7.35 -11.68 -0.04
N ARG A 39 -6.96 -12.91 -0.39
CA ARG A 39 -5.61 -13.19 -0.86
C ARG A 39 -5.53 -13.01 -2.37
N VAL A 40 -4.60 -12.20 -2.82
CA VAL A 40 -4.21 -12.09 -4.23
C VAL A 40 -2.91 -12.85 -4.43
N GLU A 41 -2.89 -13.73 -5.42
CA GLU A 41 -1.70 -14.51 -5.74
C GLU A 41 -0.59 -13.61 -6.28
N GLY A 42 0.54 -13.62 -5.56
CA GLY A 42 1.76 -12.93 -5.98
C GLY A 42 2.36 -13.59 -7.23
N GLN A 43 2.83 -12.79 -8.15
CA GLN A 43 3.39 -13.24 -9.41
C GLN A 43 4.90 -13.45 -9.30
N TYR A 44 5.35 -14.69 -9.45
CA TYR A 44 6.77 -15.00 -9.51
C TYR A 44 7.24 -15.07 -10.97
N ILE A 45 8.12 -14.15 -11.35
CA ILE A 45 8.75 -14.12 -12.68
C ILE A 45 10.26 -14.32 -12.48
N PRO A 46 10.82 -15.50 -12.75
CA PRO A 46 12.18 -15.89 -12.34
C PRO A 46 13.26 -14.88 -12.69
N ASP A 47 13.32 -14.41 -13.91
CA ASP A 47 14.37 -13.49 -14.38
C ASP A 47 14.00 -12.01 -14.23
N ARG A 48 12.80 -11.71 -13.72
CA ARG A 48 12.24 -10.36 -13.61
C ARG A 48 11.44 -10.18 -12.30
N PRO A 49 12.08 -10.32 -11.12
CA PRO A 49 11.35 -10.29 -9.84
C PRO A 49 10.61 -8.96 -9.59
N LEU A 50 11.18 -7.83 -10.04
CA LEU A 50 10.52 -6.53 -9.93
C LEU A 50 9.24 -6.46 -10.78
N ALA A 51 9.26 -7.04 -11.98
CA ALA A 51 8.07 -7.14 -12.80
C ALA A 51 7.00 -7.99 -12.13
N GLY A 52 7.38 -9.11 -11.51
CA GLY A 52 6.46 -9.95 -10.74
C GLY A 52 5.80 -9.18 -9.59
N CYS A 53 6.59 -8.43 -8.82
CA CYS A 53 6.08 -7.57 -7.75
C CYS A 53 5.08 -6.54 -8.28
N SER A 54 5.44 -5.80 -9.34
CA SER A 54 4.57 -4.78 -9.93
C SER A 54 3.28 -5.35 -10.52
N LEU A 55 3.34 -6.53 -11.15
CA LEU A 55 2.15 -7.22 -11.65
C LEU A 55 1.24 -7.68 -10.51
N SER A 56 1.81 -8.12 -9.39
CA SER A 56 1.06 -8.49 -8.18
C SER A 56 0.28 -7.30 -7.62
N HIS A 57 0.91 -6.12 -7.54
CA HIS A 57 0.24 -4.89 -7.13
C HIS A 57 -0.86 -4.46 -8.13
N TYR A 58 -0.60 -4.57 -9.43
CA TYR A 58 -1.63 -4.33 -10.46
C TYR A 58 -2.87 -5.21 -10.24
N ASN A 59 -2.67 -6.50 -10.01
CA ASN A 59 -3.75 -7.44 -9.75
C ASN A 59 -4.51 -7.09 -8.46
N ALA A 60 -3.79 -6.80 -7.36
CA ALA A 60 -4.40 -6.42 -6.09
C ALA A 60 -5.25 -5.15 -6.19
N LEU A 61 -4.77 -4.14 -6.92
CA LEU A 61 -5.50 -2.88 -7.16
C LEU A 61 -6.70 -3.05 -8.11
N SER A 62 -6.84 -4.20 -8.75
CA SER A 62 -7.93 -4.50 -9.70
C SER A 62 -8.96 -5.48 -9.14
N GLU A 63 -8.73 -6.02 -7.94
CA GLU A 63 -9.53 -7.14 -7.40
C GLU A 63 -10.85 -6.70 -6.78
N VAL A 64 -10.87 -5.51 -6.16
CA VAL A 64 -12.03 -5.05 -5.37
C VAL A 64 -12.35 -3.57 -5.59
N ASP A 65 -13.57 -3.20 -5.26
CA ASP A 65 -14.04 -1.80 -5.28
C ASP A 65 -13.57 -1.05 -4.02
N LEU A 66 -13.42 0.27 -4.14
CA LEU A 66 -13.07 1.18 -3.04
C LEU A 66 -14.16 1.25 -1.96
N PRO A 67 -13.78 1.47 -0.69
CA PRO A 67 -12.41 1.51 -0.18
C PRO A 67 -11.84 0.13 0.11
N PHE A 68 -10.52 -0.04 -0.05
CA PHE A 68 -9.82 -1.27 0.32
C PHE A 68 -8.38 -0.99 0.80
N ILE A 69 -7.78 -1.95 1.50
CA ILE A 69 -6.39 -1.88 1.94
C ILE A 69 -5.60 -2.98 1.24
N VAL A 70 -4.44 -2.62 0.64
CA VAL A 70 -3.48 -3.61 0.12
C VAL A 70 -2.35 -3.78 1.12
N PHE A 71 -2.03 -5.03 1.44
CA PHE A 71 -0.90 -5.43 2.29
C PHE A 71 0.09 -6.29 1.51
N GLU A 72 1.38 -6.12 1.76
CA GLU A 72 2.42 -7.11 1.40
C GLU A 72 2.54 -8.16 2.50
N ASP A 73 2.94 -9.40 2.17
CA ASP A 73 2.91 -10.54 3.09
C ASP A 73 4.02 -10.56 4.16
N ASP A 74 4.86 -9.55 4.18
CA ASP A 74 5.88 -9.33 5.21
C ASP A 74 5.52 -8.20 6.21
N CYS A 75 4.32 -7.64 6.10
CA CYS A 75 3.80 -6.66 7.03
C CYS A 75 3.67 -7.23 8.45
N LYS A 76 3.96 -6.39 9.44
CA LYS A 76 3.77 -6.69 10.85
C LYS A 76 3.04 -5.56 11.54
N VAL A 77 1.96 -5.89 12.21
CA VAL A 77 1.23 -4.93 13.05
C VAL A 77 1.97 -4.78 14.37
N LYS A 78 2.34 -3.54 14.71
CA LYS A 78 2.90 -3.20 16.03
C LYS A 78 1.80 -2.78 17.00
N ASN A 79 0.96 -1.85 16.56
CA ASN A 79 -0.17 -1.33 17.33
C ASN A 79 -1.35 -1.20 16.37
N PHE A 80 -2.41 -1.97 16.60
CA PHE A 80 -3.62 -1.88 15.78
C PHE A 80 -4.66 -1.03 16.48
N THR A 81 -5.07 0.04 15.82
CA THR A 81 -6.21 0.85 16.22
C THR A 81 -7.31 0.65 15.18
N PRO A 82 -8.40 -0.04 15.52
CA PRO A 82 -9.42 -0.39 14.54
C PRO A 82 -10.15 0.82 13.95
N THR A 83 -10.37 1.86 14.75
CA THR A 83 -11.00 3.11 14.28
C THR A 83 -9.95 4.18 14.14
N ILE A 84 -9.84 4.76 12.95
CA ILE A 84 -8.90 5.82 12.63
C ILE A 84 -9.65 7.10 12.23
N GLU A 85 -9.07 8.24 12.59
CA GLU A 85 -9.49 9.55 12.09
C GLU A 85 -8.50 10.00 11.00
N ILE A 86 -9.02 10.35 9.82
CA ILE A 86 -8.22 10.81 8.68
C ILE A 86 -8.83 12.09 8.08
N PRO A 87 -8.06 12.91 7.34
CA PRO A 87 -8.61 14.04 6.59
C PRO A 87 -9.72 13.61 5.63
N ASP A 88 -10.75 14.45 5.48
CA ASP A 88 -11.90 14.14 4.62
C ASP A 88 -11.57 14.10 3.13
N ASP A 89 -10.46 14.73 2.75
CA ASP A 89 -9.95 14.81 1.38
C ASP A 89 -8.87 13.78 1.05
N SER A 90 -8.72 12.73 1.88
CA SER A 90 -7.69 11.71 1.68
C SER A 90 -7.94 10.88 0.43
N ASP A 91 -6.97 10.85 -0.48
CA ASP A 91 -6.98 9.96 -1.66
C ASP A 91 -6.44 8.57 -1.31
N ALA A 92 -5.41 8.52 -0.43
CA ALA A 92 -4.87 7.29 0.13
C ALA A 92 -4.19 7.52 1.49
N VAL A 93 -4.13 6.46 2.30
CA VAL A 93 -3.45 6.48 3.60
C VAL A 93 -2.54 5.27 3.75
N TYR A 94 -1.26 5.52 3.95
CA TYR A 94 -0.29 4.50 4.33
C TYR A 94 -0.44 4.21 5.83
N LEU A 95 -0.60 2.94 6.20
CA LEU A 95 -0.78 2.53 7.60
C LEU A 95 0.54 2.50 8.41
N GLY A 96 1.62 2.98 7.81
CA GLY A 96 2.92 3.17 8.44
C GLY A 96 3.83 4.01 7.56
N ILE A 97 4.76 4.71 8.19
CA ILE A 97 5.73 5.56 7.50
C ILE A 97 7.03 4.82 7.20
N SER A 98 7.62 5.09 6.02
CA SER A 98 8.99 4.71 5.67
C SER A 98 9.88 5.95 5.71
N SER A 99 11.16 5.78 6.08
CA SER A 99 12.16 6.85 5.98
C SER A 99 12.74 6.99 4.56
N TRP A 100 12.47 6.04 3.67
CA TRP A 100 12.95 6.03 2.30
C TRP A 100 12.02 6.81 1.37
N GLY A 101 12.63 7.66 0.55
CA GLY A 101 11.91 8.50 -0.41
C GLY A 101 12.62 8.57 -1.75
N ARG A 102 11.94 9.15 -2.74
CA ARG A 102 12.43 9.37 -4.09
C ARG A 102 12.64 10.86 -4.35
N MET A 103 13.89 11.28 -4.64
CA MET A 103 14.21 12.67 -4.94
C MET A 103 15.27 12.75 -6.05
N ASN A 104 15.05 13.60 -7.06
CA ASN A 104 15.98 13.82 -8.18
C ASN A 104 16.47 12.51 -8.80
N SER A 105 15.56 11.56 -9.05
CA SER A 105 15.85 10.23 -9.62
C SER A 105 16.70 9.31 -8.72
N HIS A 106 16.92 9.68 -7.45
CA HIS A 106 17.62 8.84 -6.47
C HIS A 106 16.66 8.39 -5.36
N SER A 107 16.88 7.17 -4.85
CA SER A 107 16.17 6.61 -3.71
C SER A 107 17.08 6.61 -2.48
N GLY A 108 16.56 7.01 -1.32
CA GLY A 108 17.33 7.11 -0.09
C GLY A 108 16.53 7.62 1.10
N PRO A 109 17.18 7.90 2.24
CA PRO A 109 16.52 8.42 3.44
C PRO A 109 16.18 9.92 3.29
N CYS A 110 15.28 10.22 2.36
CA CYS A 110 14.95 11.59 1.95
C CYS A 110 13.44 11.83 1.84
N VAL A 111 12.63 11.15 2.65
CA VAL A 111 11.19 11.38 2.68
C VAL A 111 10.90 12.83 3.03
N GLN A 112 10.05 13.44 2.22
CA GLN A 112 9.46 14.75 2.48
C GLN A 112 8.05 14.55 3.00
N SER A 113 7.78 15.09 4.18
CA SER A 113 6.49 14.99 4.83
C SER A 113 6.19 16.26 5.63
N GLU A 114 4.92 16.49 5.92
CA GLU A 114 4.40 17.58 6.71
C GLU A 114 3.49 17.02 7.79
N ASP A 115 3.74 17.37 9.05
CA ASP A 115 2.88 16.98 10.17
C ASP A 115 1.53 17.69 10.06
N ILE A 116 0.46 16.89 10.05
CA ILE A 116 -0.92 17.42 10.01
C ILE A 116 -1.68 17.23 11.33
N GLY A 117 -1.00 16.76 12.37
CA GLY A 117 -1.64 16.31 13.61
C GLY A 117 -2.23 14.91 13.46
N LEU A 118 -3.06 14.49 14.40
CA LEU A 118 -3.72 13.16 14.42
C LEU A 118 -2.76 11.97 14.42
N GLY A 119 -1.47 12.17 14.72
CA GLY A 119 -0.43 11.16 14.57
C GLY A 119 -0.13 10.81 13.11
N MET A 120 -0.42 11.72 12.21
CA MET A 120 -0.28 11.54 10.76
C MET A 120 0.58 12.63 10.13
N VAL A 121 1.15 12.30 9.01
CA VAL A 121 1.87 13.22 8.13
C VAL A 121 1.30 13.15 6.72
N ARG A 122 1.28 14.28 6.01
CA ARG A 122 1.15 14.29 4.55
C ARG A 122 2.49 13.91 3.94
N ILE A 123 2.50 13.00 2.98
CA ILE A 123 3.72 12.52 2.31
C ILE A 123 3.79 12.99 0.87
N TYR A 124 5.01 13.23 0.36
CA TYR A 124 5.22 13.81 -0.96
C TYR A 124 6.10 12.97 -1.89
N ASN A 125 6.87 12.01 -1.34
CA ASN A 125 7.83 11.21 -2.12
C ASN A 125 8.24 9.90 -1.43
N MET A 126 7.40 9.37 -0.55
CA MET A 126 7.71 8.17 0.23
C MET A 126 7.70 6.92 -0.65
N LEU A 127 8.79 6.15 -0.58
CA LEU A 127 8.88 4.80 -1.12
C LEU A 127 8.30 3.80 -0.11
N SER A 128 7.90 2.66 -0.60
CA SER A 128 7.22 1.55 0.08
C SER A 128 5.71 1.54 -0.21
N ALA A 129 5.17 0.35 -0.39
CA ALA A 129 3.74 0.15 -0.62
C ALA A 129 3.19 -1.01 0.24
N HIS A 130 3.84 -1.28 1.39
CA HIS A 130 3.59 -2.47 2.22
C HIS A 130 2.20 -2.52 2.88
N SER A 131 1.55 -1.36 3.13
CA SER A 131 0.18 -1.30 3.65
C SER A 131 -0.46 0.03 3.30
N VAL A 132 -1.38 0.03 2.34
CA VAL A 132 -1.98 1.25 1.80
C VAL A 132 -3.49 1.11 1.72
N LEU A 133 -4.21 2.03 2.38
CA LEU A 133 -5.64 2.23 2.25
C LEU A 133 -5.90 3.15 1.04
N TYR A 134 -6.64 2.64 0.06
CA TYR A 134 -7.06 3.36 -1.13
C TYR A 134 -8.50 3.85 -0.95
N LEU A 135 -8.74 5.13 -1.27
CA LEU A 135 -10.01 5.82 -1.01
C LEU A 135 -10.57 6.49 -2.26
N ASP A 136 -9.70 6.95 -3.16
CA ASP A 136 -10.08 7.70 -4.37
C ASP A 136 -9.83 6.91 -5.65
N GLU A 137 -10.79 6.96 -6.59
CA GLU A 137 -10.73 6.19 -7.84
C GLU A 137 -9.67 6.73 -8.81
N GLU A 138 -9.47 8.06 -8.88
CA GLU A 138 -8.48 8.65 -9.79
C GLU A 138 -7.08 8.26 -9.36
N TYR A 139 -6.76 8.41 -8.06
CA TYR A 139 -5.48 8.00 -7.49
C TYR A 139 -5.24 6.49 -7.65
N THR A 140 -6.23 5.67 -7.32
CA THR A 140 -6.14 4.21 -7.43
C THR A 140 -5.94 3.75 -8.86
N SER A 141 -6.68 4.33 -9.80
CA SER A 141 -6.55 4.05 -11.24
C SER A 141 -5.18 4.44 -11.78
N LEU A 142 -4.61 5.56 -11.29
CA LEU A 142 -3.25 5.96 -11.63
C LEU A 142 -2.20 5.00 -11.06
N CYS A 143 -2.34 4.59 -9.79
CA CYS A 143 -1.47 3.58 -9.18
C CYS A 143 -1.53 2.25 -9.94
N ARG A 144 -2.71 1.83 -10.39
CA ARG A 144 -2.92 0.65 -11.24
C ARG A 144 -2.14 0.76 -12.56
N ARG A 145 -2.24 1.89 -13.26
CA ARG A 145 -1.49 2.14 -14.49
C ARG A 145 0.02 2.16 -14.26
N ILE A 146 0.48 2.77 -13.18
CA ILE A 146 1.89 2.79 -12.80
C ILE A 146 2.39 1.37 -12.55
N SER A 147 1.64 0.54 -11.82
CA SER A 147 2.00 -0.85 -11.56
C SER A 147 2.13 -1.66 -12.85
N TYR A 148 1.20 -1.49 -13.80
CA TYR A 148 1.27 -2.16 -15.10
C TYR A 148 2.49 -1.69 -15.91
N ASN A 149 2.75 -0.38 -15.99
CA ASN A 149 3.92 0.16 -16.69
C ASN A 149 5.24 -0.31 -16.05
N SER A 150 5.27 -0.42 -14.72
CA SER A 150 6.43 -0.93 -13.98
C SER A 150 6.66 -2.41 -14.25
N TYR A 151 5.59 -3.20 -14.40
CA TYR A 151 5.67 -4.58 -14.87
C TYR A 151 6.32 -4.67 -16.27
N GLU A 152 5.86 -3.87 -17.23
CA GLU A 152 6.41 -3.86 -18.59
C GLU A 152 7.91 -3.50 -18.62
N THR A 153 8.32 -2.54 -17.78
CA THR A 153 9.69 -2.00 -17.71
C THR A 153 10.58 -2.68 -16.67
N ALA A 154 10.07 -3.67 -15.93
CA ALA A 154 10.75 -4.34 -14.82
C ALA A 154 11.32 -3.38 -13.77
N GLN A 155 10.50 -2.42 -13.34
CA GLN A 155 10.82 -1.46 -12.29
C GLN A 155 9.96 -1.69 -11.04
N HIS A 156 10.35 -1.08 -9.92
CA HIS A 156 9.51 -1.01 -8.73
C HIS A 156 8.35 -0.04 -8.93
N GLN A 157 7.12 -0.46 -8.69
CA GLN A 157 5.93 0.38 -8.78
C GLN A 157 5.92 1.52 -7.74
N ASP A 158 6.51 1.31 -6.56
CA ASP A 158 6.57 2.31 -5.50
C ASP A 158 7.36 3.57 -5.88
N ILE A 159 8.30 3.45 -6.84
CA ILE A 159 8.99 4.62 -7.42
C ILE A 159 7.95 5.55 -8.08
N GLY A 160 7.09 5.01 -8.93
CA GLY A 160 6.05 5.79 -9.58
C GLY A 160 5.00 6.30 -8.59
N PHE A 161 4.66 5.50 -7.56
CA PHE A 161 3.77 5.96 -6.49
C PHE A 161 4.36 7.16 -5.75
N ALA A 162 5.65 7.09 -5.37
CA ALA A 162 6.35 8.19 -4.70
C ALA A 162 6.37 9.48 -5.55
N GLU A 163 6.49 9.38 -6.87
CA GLU A 163 6.53 10.52 -7.77
C GLU A 163 5.19 11.26 -7.90
N ILE A 164 4.06 10.55 -7.71
CA ILE A 164 2.72 11.14 -7.81
C ILE A 164 2.16 11.65 -6.48
N GLN A 165 2.66 11.20 -5.33
CA GLN A 165 2.13 11.56 -3.99
C GLN A 165 1.99 13.07 -3.79
N ARG A 166 2.88 13.87 -4.36
CA ARG A 166 2.84 15.35 -4.25
C ARG A 166 1.65 16.02 -4.92
N TYR A 167 0.98 15.32 -5.82
CA TYR A 167 -0.15 15.85 -6.58
C TYR A 167 -1.49 15.41 -6.02
N TYR A 168 -1.47 14.54 -5.00
CA TYR A 168 -2.64 13.95 -4.36
C TYR A 168 -2.58 14.15 -2.83
N ASN A 169 -3.71 13.96 -2.16
CA ASN A 169 -3.79 14.03 -0.69
C ASN A 169 -3.46 12.65 -0.09
N VAL A 170 -2.17 12.34 -0.08
CA VAL A 170 -1.66 11.06 0.43
C VAL A 170 -1.04 11.27 1.81
N TYR A 171 -1.49 10.47 2.76
CA TYR A 171 -1.09 10.56 4.16
C TYR A 171 -0.44 9.27 4.65
N ALA A 172 0.27 9.34 5.78
CA ALA A 172 0.82 8.17 6.46
C ALA A 172 0.71 8.33 7.97
N PHE A 173 0.47 7.23 8.68
CA PHE A 173 0.61 7.19 10.14
C PHE A 173 2.09 7.18 10.51
N ASN A 174 2.45 8.01 11.53
CA ASN A 174 3.82 8.22 12.01
C ASN A 174 4.19 7.22 13.11
#